data_3fd163e7560d5370c6102041577d86c1
#
_entry.id   3fd163e7560d5370c6102041577d86c1
#
_cell.length_a   1.000
_cell.length_b   1.000
_cell.length_c   1.000
_cell.angle_alpha   90.00
_cell.angle_beta   90.00
_cell.angle_gamma   90.00
#
_symmetry.space_group_name_H-M   'P 1'
#
loop_
_entity.id
_entity.type
_entity.pdbx_description
1 polymer ?
#
loop_
_entity_poly.entity_id
_entity_poly.type
_entity_poly.pdbx_seq_one_letter_code
_entity_poly.pdbx_strand_id
1 'polypeptide(L)'
;IENKINKGLQIHDNQVILHTGPHHDDIELAYFPYLHHLVRHKTVRNHFVYCTSGYTSVTSHYLQQCYHNLLERIEPTSIARMDENVETLFSSDYDDDVTLYLRGIAEQDLSQQDYAVARRIARKWVDYKHFDDVRELRNFITEQVNLLNSIETGRKEPQNFLIAKGWLREFEAELVWAHFGLGCDRVSHLRLPFYSDDI
;
A
#
# COMPACT_ATOMS: atom_id res chain seq x y z
N ILE A 1 -3.46 -23.82 -33.39
CA ILE A 1 -2.92 -23.41 -32.08
C ILE A 1 -2.09 -22.14 -32.23
N GLU A 2 -1.09 -22.11 -33.12
CA GLU A 2 -0.21 -20.97 -33.36
C GLU A 2 -0.95 -19.67 -33.64
N ASN A 3 -1.96 -19.67 -34.53
CA ASN A 3 -2.79 -18.51 -34.81
C ASN A 3 -3.55 -17.98 -33.58
N LYS A 4 -3.98 -18.85 -32.68
CA LYS A 4 -4.62 -18.44 -31.42
C LYS A 4 -3.62 -17.77 -30.47
N ILE A 5 -2.40 -18.32 -30.37
CA ILE A 5 -1.31 -17.74 -29.56
C ILE A 5 -0.95 -16.37 -30.11
N ASN A 6 -0.68 -16.27 -31.41
CA ASN A 6 -0.30 -15.00 -32.04
C ASN A 6 -1.40 -13.93 -31.89
N LYS A 7 -2.68 -14.31 -32.00
CA LYS A 7 -3.79 -13.39 -31.76
C LYS A 7 -3.89 -12.95 -30.31
N GLY A 8 -3.65 -13.87 -29.36
CA GLY A 8 -3.70 -13.57 -27.93
C GLY A 8 -2.52 -12.71 -27.44
N LEU A 9 -1.39 -12.72 -28.14
CA LEU A 9 -0.23 -11.89 -27.85
C LEU A 9 -0.21 -10.55 -28.59
N GLN A 10 -1.22 -10.30 -29.41
CA GLN A 10 -1.31 -9.07 -30.19
C GLN A 10 -1.63 -7.88 -29.28
N ILE A 11 -0.74 -6.91 -29.25
CA ILE A 11 -0.94 -5.64 -28.55
C ILE A 11 -1.36 -4.60 -29.59
N HIS A 12 -2.46 -3.91 -29.31
CA HIS A 12 -2.94 -2.82 -30.16
C HIS A 12 -2.43 -1.48 -29.64
N ASP A 13 -1.97 -0.62 -30.54
CA ASP A 13 -1.47 0.72 -30.18
C ASP A 13 -2.58 1.64 -29.64
N ASN A 14 -2.15 2.61 -28.82
CA ASN A 14 -2.99 3.70 -28.32
C ASN A 14 -4.22 3.26 -27.52
N GLN A 15 -4.11 2.15 -26.81
CA GLN A 15 -5.20 1.65 -25.96
C GLN A 15 -5.07 2.14 -24.53
N VAL A 16 -6.23 2.26 -23.87
CA VAL A 16 -6.35 2.38 -22.42
C VAL A 16 -6.98 1.08 -21.95
N ILE A 17 -6.26 0.36 -21.09
CA ILE A 17 -6.69 -0.95 -20.59
C ILE A 17 -6.93 -0.84 -19.10
N LEU A 18 -8.11 -1.29 -18.67
CA LEU A 18 -8.46 -1.43 -17.27
C LEU A 18 -8.35 -2.90 -16.88
N HIS A 19 -7.48 -3.18 -15.92
CA HIS A 19 -7.31 -4.49 -15.32
C HIS A 19 -8.06 -4.52 -13.99
N THR A 20 -8.92 -5.50 -13.78
CA THR A 20 -9.70 -5.62 -12.55
C THR A 20 -9.40 -6.94 -11.87
N GLY A 21 -9.15 -6.91 -10.56
CA GLY A 21 -8.94 -8.08 -9.72
C GLY A 21 -9.77 -8.01 -8.44
N PRO A 22 -10.35 -9.13 -7.98
CA PRO A 22 -11.00 -9.19 -6.67
C PRO A 22 -10.04 -8.82 -5.54
N HIS A 23 -8.83 -9.41 -5.53
CA HIS A 23 -7.77 -9.18 -4.55
C HIS A 23 -6.51 -8.62 -5.19
N HIS A 24 -5.52 -8.29 -4.36
CA HIS A 24 -4.30 -7.57 -4.74
C HIS A 24 -3.25 -8.42 -5.49
N ASP A 25 -3.46 -9.70 -5.67
CA ASP A 25 -2.60 -10.66 -6.37
C ASP A 25 -3.29 -11.35 -7.56
N ASP A 26 -4.60 -11.24 -7.71
CA ASP A 26 -5.36 -11.96 -8.75
C ASP A 26 -4.95 -11.58 -10.17
N ILE A 27 -4.64 -10.31 -10.39
CA ILE A 27 -4.25 -9.82 -11.72
C ILE A 27 -2.90 -10.43 -12.11
N GLU A 28 -1.94 -10.40 -11.20
CA GLU A 28 -0.60 -10.94 -11.39
C GLU A 28 -0.62 -12.45 -11.57
N LEU A 29 -1.37 -13.15 -10.74
CA LEU A 29 -1.49 -14.61 -10.80
C LEU A 29 -2.20 -15.08 -12.07
N ALA A 30 -3.18 -14.32 -12.57
CA ALA A 30 -3.97 -14.72 -13.72
C ALA A 30 -3.21 -14.62 -15.05
N TYR A 31 -2.49 -13.52 -15.29
CA TYR A 31 -1.93 -13.26 -16.63
C TYR A 31 -0.67 -12.36 -16.63
N PHE A 32 0.14 -12.42 -15.59
CA PHE A 32 1.37 -11.62 -15.47
C PHE A 32 2.28 -11.63 -16.70
N PRO A 33 2.53 -12.75 -17.41
CA PRO A 33 3.36 -12.75 -18.61
C PRO A 33 2.83 -11.82 -19.70
N TYR A 34 1.51 -11.74 -19.85
CA TYR A 34 0.87 -10.81 -20.81
C TYR A 34 0.96 -9.36 -20.34
N LEU A 35 0.71 -9.12 -19.06
CA LEU A 35 0.84 -7.80 -18.44
C LEU A 35 2.24 -7.22 -18.60
N HIS A 36 3.27 -8.04 -18.44
CA HIS A 36 4.65 -7.62 -18.62
C HIS A 36 4.93 -7.02 -20.02
N HIS A 37 4.23 -7.51 -21.04
CA HIS A 37 4.30 -6.91 -22.38
C HIS A 37 3.49 -5.61 -22.46
N LEU A 38 2.28 -5.60 -21.90
CA LEU A 38 1.38 -4.44 -21.96
C LEU A 38 1.94 -3.22 -21.22
N VAL A 39 2.47 -3.39 -20.01
CA VAL A 39 3.00 -2.28 -19.18
C VAL A 39 4.27 -1.66 -19.79
N ARG A 40 5.00 -2.40 -20.63
CA ARG A 40 6.20 -1.92 -21.32
C ARG A 40 5.91 -1.31 -22.69
N HIS A 41 4.66 -1.41 -23.16
CA HIS A 41 4.29 -0.88 -24.46
C HIS A 41 4.02 0.62 -24.38
N LYS A 42 4.77 1.41 -25.13
CA LYS A 42 4.82 2.89 -25.02
C LYS A 42 3.48 3.59 -25.27
N THR A 43 2.60 3.00 -26.09
CA THR A 43 1.33 3.63 -26.50
C THR A 43 0.13 3.08 -25.74
N VAL A 44 0.33 2.10 -24.87
CA VAL A 44 -0.72 1.49 -24.05
C VAL A 44 -0.69 2.10 -22.65
N ARG A 45 -1.85 2.58 -22.20
CA ARG A 45 -2.02 3.06 -20.81
C ARG A 45 -2.76 2.02 -20.01
N ASN A 46 -2.12 1.53 -18.95
CA ASN A 46 -2.69 0.52 -18.07
C ASN A 46 -3.18 1.18 -16.78
N HIS A 47 -4.34 0.76 -16.31
CA HIS A 47 -4.89 1.09 -14.99
C HIS A 47 -5.31 -0.21 -14.30
N PHE A 48 -5.05 -0.29 -12.99
CA PHE A 48 -5.32 -1.47 -12.17
C PHE A 48 -6.35 -1.12 -11.11
N VAL A 49 -7.34 -1.96 -10.95
CA VAL A 49 -8.43 -1.76 -9.99
C VAL A 49 -8.60 -3.03 -9.16
N TYR A 50 -8.40 -2.89 -7.86
CA TYR A 50 -8.62 -3.94 -6.89
C TYR A 50 -9.95 -3.72 -6.16
N CYS A 51 -10.78 -4.77 -6.12
CA CYS A 51 -12.14 -4.64 -5.63
C CYS A 51 -12.24 -4.65 -4.11
N THR A 52 -11.44 -5.49 -3.44
CA THR A 52 -11.49 -5.67 -1.98
C THR A 52 -10.25 -5.10 -1.30
N SER A 53 -10.32 -4.90 0.03
CA SER A 53 -9.19 -4.37 0.80
C SER A 53 -8.09 -5.40 1.09
N GLY A 54 -8.40 -6.70 1.05
CA GLY A 54 -7.44 -7.79 1.33
C GLY A 54 -6.89 -7.82 2.76
N TYR A 55 -7.52 -7.14 3.72
CA TYR A 55 -7.01 -6.97 5.08
C TYR A 55 -6.80 -8.29 5.84
N THR A 56 -7.52 -9.34 5.51
CA THR A 56 -7.42 -10.66 6.13
C THR A 56 -6.06 -11.33 5.93
N SER A 57 -5.31 -10.93 4.90
CA SER A 57 -3.97 -11.43 4.62
C SER A 57 -2.87 -10.79 5.49
N VAL A 58 -3.21 -9.75 6.28
CA VAL A 58 -2.26 -9.03 7.13
C VAL A 58 -2.45 -9.41 8.59
N THR A 59 -1.38 -9.86 9.25
CA THR A 59 -1.43 -10.20 10.67
C THR A 59 -1.44 -8.95 11.55
N SER A 60 -2.09 -9.04 12.73
CA SER A 60 -2.06 -7.97 13.73
C SER A 60 -0.65 -7.71 14.25
N HIS A 61 0.20 -8.75 14.29
CA HIS A 61 1.60 -8.61 14.68
C HIS A 61 2.39 -7.74 13.67
N TYR A 62 2.19 -7.94 12.38
CA TYR A 62 2.85 -7.11 11.36
C TYR A 62 2.38 -5.65 11.44
N LEU A 63 1.07 -5.42 11.59
CA LEU A 63 0.55 -4.06 11.81
C LEU A 63 1.17 -3.41 13.06
N GLN A 64 1.31 -4.17 14.14
CA GLN A 64 1.94 -3.70 15.37
C GLN A 64 3.41 -3.29 15.14
N GLN A 65 4.17 -4.07 14.40
CA GLN A 65 5.55 -3.72 14.02
C GLN A 65 5.59 -2.42 13.21
N CYS A 66 4.69 -2.26 12.24
CA CYS A 66 4.60 -1.00 11.47
C CYS A 66 4.33 0.21 12.37
N TYR A 67 3.45 0.08 13.36
CA TYR A 67 3.18 1.15 14.33
C TYR A 67 4.38 1.44 15.25
N HIS A 68 5.09 0.42 15.71
CA HIS A 68 6.31 0.63 16.49
C HIS A 68 7.38 1.35 15.68
N ASN A 69 7.63 0.92 14.44
CA ASN A 69 8.57 1.57 13.54
C ASN A 69 8.18 3.04 13.28
N LEU A 70 6.88 3.33 13.19
CA LEU A 70 6.37 4.70 13.06
C LEU A 70 6.64 5.52 14.32
N LEU A 71 6.31 4.99 15.50
CA LEU A 71 6.51 5.69 16.78
C LEU A 71 7.97 6.03 17.06
N GLU A 72 8.90 5.13 16.72
CA GLU A 72 10.34 5.39 16.83
C GLU A 72 10.80 6.57 15.95
N ARG A 73 10.15 6.76 14.80
CA ARG A 73 10.48 7.82 13.84
C ARG A 73 9.88 9.18 14.20
N ILE A 74 8.71 9.19 14.86
CA ILE A 74 8.01 10.41 15.29
C ILE A 74 8.20 10.71 16.78
N GLU A 75 9.27 10.19 17.40
CA GLU A 75 9.68 10.56 18.75
C GLU A 75 10.03 12.05 18.85
N PRO A 76 9.64 12.76 19.94
CA PRO A 76 9.89 14.20 20.08
C PRO A 76 11.35 14.60 19.95
N THR A 77 12.26 13.72 20.40
CA THR A 77 13.72 13.93 20.26
C THR A 77 14.24 13.76 18.85
N SER A 78 13.55 12.99 18.02
CA SER A 78 13.85 12.78 16.61
C SER A 78 13.29 13.90 15.74
N ILE A 79 12.13 14.46 16.09
CA ILE A 79 11.50 15.60 15.42
C ILE A 79 12.44 16.81 15.36
N ALA A 80 13.19 17.08 16.44
CA ALA A 80 14.19 18.16 16.50
C ALA A 80 15.38 17.94 15.54
N ARG A 81 15.56 16.72 15.00
CA ARG A 81 16.61 16.37 14.02
C ARG A 81 16.08 16.13 12.60
N MET A 82 14.75 16.09 12.43
CA MET A 82 14.08 15.71 11.19
C MET A 82 13.22 16.84 10.62
N ASP A 83 13.66 18.11 10.72
CA ASP A 83 12.92 19.27 10.23
C ASP A 83 12.47 19.16 8.76
N GLU A 84 13.16 18.35 7.95
CA GLU A 84 12.78 18.16 6.54
C GLU A 84 11.74 17.04 6.30
N ASN A 85 11.55 16.10 7.23
CA ASN A 85 10.77 14.88 6.96
C ASN A 85 9.36 14.87 7.56
N VAL A 86 9.08 15.70 8.56
CA VAL A 86 7.75 15.71 9.22
C VAL A 86 6.71 16.39 8.32
N GLU A 87 7.07 17.47 7.63
CA GLU A 87 6.19 18.12 6.66
C GLU A 87 5.81 17.19 5.50
N THR A 88 6.73 16.28 5.10
CA THR A 88 6.44 15.31 4.04
C THR A 88 5.42 14.25 4.43
N LEU A 89 5.22 13.98 5.72
CA LEU A 89 4.17 13.06 6.19
C LEU A 89 2.76 13.61 5.92
N PHE A 90 2.63 14.93 5.84
CA PHE A 90 1.37 15.61 5.56
C PHE A 90 1.18 15.93 4.06
N SER A 91 2.15 15.58 3.20
CA SER A 91 1.97 15.70 1.76
C SER A 91 1.16 14.52 1.21
N SER A 92 0.34 14.76 0.20
CA SER A 92 -0.48 13.73 -0.46
C SER A 92 0.27 12.91 -1.51
N ASP A 93 1.60 13.06 -1.61
CA ASP A 93 2.39 12.35 -2.60
C ASP A 93 2.72 10.93 -2.14
N TYR A 94 1.95 9.98 -2.61
CA TYR A 94 2.13 8.56 -2.33
C TYR A 94 3.26 7.92 -3.12
N ASP A 95 3.66 8.49 -4.26
CA ASP A 95 4.75 7.96 -5.09
C ASP A 95 6.12 8.08 -4.40
N ASP A 96 6.28 9.06 -3.49
CA ASP A 96 7.50 9.18 -2.67
C ASP A 96 7.73 7.96 -1.78
N ASP A 97 6.66 7.44 -1.15
CA ASP A 97 6.78 6.29 -0.25
C ASP A 97 7.13 5.02 -1.04
N VAL A 98 6.54 4.88 -2.23
CA VAL A 98 6.84 3.79 -3.15
C VAL A 98 8.30 3.87 -3.64
N THR A 99 8.74 5.04 -4.05
CA THR A 99 10.12 5.28 -4.50
C THR A 99 11.12 4.98 -3.37
N LEU A 100 10.82 5.40 -2.14
CA LEU A 100 11.64 5.14 -0.97
C LEU A 100 11.77 3.64 -0.69
N TYR A 101 10.66 2.89 -0.78
CA TYR A 101 10.65 1.44 -0.58
C TYR A 101 11.48 0.72 -1.64
N LEU A 102 11.28 1.04 -2.92
CA LEU A 102 12.00 0.42 -4.04
C LEU A 102 13.51 0.73 -3.98
N ARG A 103 13.88 1.92 -3.52
CA ARG A 103 15.27 2.26 -3.25
C ARG A 103 15.85 1.38 -2.14
N GLY A 104 15.12 1.18 -1.04
CA GLY A 104 15.51 0.27 0.04
C GLY A 104 15.72 -1.17 -0.44
N ILE A 105 14.91 -1.66 -1.40
CA ILE A 105 15.15 -2.95 -2.05
C ILE A 105 16.47 -2.93 -2.84
N ALA A 106 16.69 -1.92 -3.66
CA ALA A 106 17.88 -1.82 -4.51
C ALA A 106 19.18 -1.72 -3.70
N GLU A 107 19.13 -1.03 -2.56
CA GLU A 107 20.25 -0.83 -1.65
C GLU A 107 20.39 -1.93 -0.58
N GLN A 108 19.45 -2.89 -0.55
CA GLN A 108 19.34 -3.93 0.48
C GLN A 108 19.20 -3.37 1.90
N ASP A 109 18.56 -2.22 2.03
CA ASP A 109 18.32 -1.51 3.29
C ASP A 109 16.89 -1.79 3.81
N LEU A 110 16.79 -2.75 4.74
CA LEU A 110 15.52 -3.10 5.38
C LEU A 110 14.96 -1.95 6.23
N SER A 111 15.84 -1.15 6.87
CA SER A 111 15.39 -0.01 7.68
C SER A 111 14.70 1.07 6.81
N GLN A 112 15.18 1.26 5.59
CA GLN A 112 14.55 2.16 4.63
C GLN A 112 13.20 1.62 4.12
N GLN A 113 13.11 0.30 3.88
CA GLN A 113 11.84 -0.33 3.52
C GLN A 113 10.80 -0.19 4.64
N ASP A 114 11.18 -0.51 5.88
CA ASP A 114 10.32 -0.35 7.06
C ASP A 114 9.88 1.10 7.26
N TYR A 115 10.77 2.05 7.01
CA TYR A 115 10.46 3.46 7.06
C TYR A 115 9.44 3.88 6.00
N ALA A 116 9.57 3.39 4.78
CA ALA A 116 8.61 3.68 3.71
C ALA A 116 7.20 3.16 4.05
N VAL A 117 7.10 1.94 4.62
CA VAL A 117 5.83 1.38 5.10
C VAL A 117 5.24 2.24 6.22
N ALA A 118 6.04 2.58 7.24
CA ALA A 118 5.61 3.40 8.36
C ALA A 118 5.11 4.77 7.89
N ARG A 119 5.82 5.39 6.96
CA ARG A 119 5.47 6.66 6.34
C ARG A 119 4.16 6.59 5.55
N ARG A 120 3.94 5.52 4.76
CA ARG A 120 2.68 5.29 4.06
C ARG A 120 1.50 5.20 5.02
N ILE A 121 1.62 4.45 6.10
CA ILE A 121 0.58 4.30 7.12
C ILE A 121 0.30 5.63 7.83
N ALA A 122 1.35 6.40 8.15
CA ALA A 122 1.20 7.73 8.74
C ALA A 122 0.37 8.66 7.83
N ARG A 123 0.73 8.76 6.53
CA ARG A 123 -0.02 9.56 5.54
C ARG A 123 -1.48 9.14 5.45
N LYS A 124 -1.74 7.83 5.35
CA LYS A 124 -3.11 7.29 5.29
C LYS A 124 -3.92 7.66 6.53
N TRP A 125 -3.30 7.63 7.72
CA TRP A 125 -3.98 8.07 8.94
C TRP A 125 -4.22 9.58 8.95
N VAL A 126 -3.26 10.38 8.51
CA VAL A 126 -3.41 11.84 8.40
C VAL A 126 -4.56 12.17 7.46
N ASP A 127 -4.60 11.57 6.27
CA ASP A 127 -5.67 11.79 5.29
C ASP A 127 -7.05 11.32 5.80
N TYR A 128 -7.07 10.24 6.57
CA TYR A 128 -8.33 9.65 7.07
C TYR A 128 -8.90 10.35 8.30
N LYS A 129 -8.03 10.79 9.22
CA LYS A 129 -8.41 11.40 10.51
C LYS A 129 -8.28 12.91 10.52
N HIS A 130 -7.57 13.50 9.55
CA HIS A 130 -7.31 14.94 9.46
C HIS A 130 -6.66 15.50 10.73
N PHE A 131 -5.53 14.89 11.15
CA PHE A 131 -4.75 15.39 12.27
C PHE A 131 -4.14 16.77 11.97
N ASP A 132 -4.17 17.66 12.94
CA ASP A 132 -3.59 18.99 12.81
C ASP A 132 -2.07 18.99 12.98
N ASP A 133 -1.53 18.08 13.79
CA ASP A 133 -0.09 17.98 14.03
C ASP A 133 0.39 16.54 14.29
N VAL A 134 1.71 16.38 14.31
CA VAL A 134 2.39 15.09 14.54
C VAL A 134 2.13 14.53 15.94
N ARG A 135 1.85 15.37 16.93
CA ARG A 135 1.56 14.91 18.31
C ARG A 135 0.23 14.19 18.36
N GLU A 136 -0.77 14.70 17.63
CA GLU A 136 -2.07 14.03 17.54
C GLU A 136 -1.94 12.67 16.86
N LEU A 137 -1.22 12.59 15.74
CA LEU A 137 -0.89 11.33 15.08
C LEU A 137 -0.18 10.37 16.05
N ARG A 138 0.84 10.84 16.74
CA ARG A 138 1.61 10.02 17.69
C ARG A 138 0.75 9.49 18.83
N ASN A 139 -0.09 10.33 19.43
CA ASN A 139 -1.01 9.92 20.49
C ASN A 139 -1.98 8.85 19.96
N PHE A 140 -2.56 9.08 18.81
CA PHE A 140 -3.46 8.12 18.17
C PHE A 140 -2.78 6.77 17.93
N ILE A 141 -1.57 6.75 17.33
CA ILE A 141 -0.83 5.50 17.08
C ILE A 141 -0.47 4.80 18.38
N THR A 142 -0.10 5.55 19.42
CA THR A 142 0.17 4.98 20.75
C THR A 142 -1.06 4.29 21.33
N GLU A 143 -2.24 4.89 21.18
CA GLU A 143 -3.52 4.28 21.58
C GLU A 143 -3.80 2.99 20.79
N GLN A 144 -3.55 3.00 19.45
CA GLN A 144 -3.73 1.81 18.63
C GLN A 144 -2.80 0.66 19.06
N VAL A 145 -1.53 0.96 19.39
CA VAL A 145 -0.58 -0.05 19.91
C VAL A 145 -1.06 -0.63 21.24
N ASN A 146 -1.50 0.22 22.17
CA ASN A 146 -2.03 -0.23 23.46
C ASN A 146 -3.27 -1.12 23.28
N LEU A 147 -4.14 -0.76 22.34
CA LEU A 147 -5.33 -1.53 22.03
C LEU A 147 -4.96 -2.89 21.41
N LEU A 148 -4.01 -2.93 20.46
CA LEU A 148 -3.48 -4.19 19.88
C LEU A 148 -2.95 -5.13 20.96
N ASN A 149 -2.22 -4.60 21.95
CA ASN A 149 -1.69 -5.39 23.08
C ASN A 149 -2.78 -5.94 24.01
N SER A 150 -3.97 -5.33 24.04
CA SER A 150 -5.07 -5.70 24.92
C SER A 150 -6.06 -6.69 24.30
N ILE A 151 -6.00 -6.93 22.99
CA ILE A 151 -6.95 -7.81 22.31
C ILE A 151 -6.60 -9.27 22.57
N GLU A 152 -7.56 -9.99 23.14
CA GLU A 152 -7.49 -11.43 23.31
C GLU A 152 -7.62 -12.14 21.96
N THR A 153 -6.85 -13.22 21.80
CA THR A 153 -6.91 -14.06 20.60
C THR A 153 -8.34 -14.56 20.35
N GLY A 154 -8.81 -14.38 19.10
CA GLY A 154 -10.16 -14.83 18.69
C GLY A 154 -11.27 -13.79 18.87
N ARG A 155 -10.98 -12.60 19.37
CA ARG A 155 -11.94 -11.49 19.35
C ARG A 155 -11.94 -10.76 18.00
N LYS A 156 -13.11 -10.21 17.64
CA LYS A 156 -13.26 -9.34 16.45
C LYS A 156 -12.34 -8.13 16.59
N GLU A 157 -11.55 -7.88 15.57
CA GLU A 157 -10.63 -6.74 15.53
C GLU A 157 -11.39 -5.43 15.34
N PRO A 158 -10.94 -4.34 15.99
CA PRO A 158 -11.48 -3.01 15.77
C PRO A 158 -11.35 -2.56 14.30
N GLN A 159 -12.32 -1.76 13.83
CA GLN A 159 -12.38 -1.27 12.47
C GLN A 159 -11.09 -0.54 12.02
N ASN A 160 -10.45 0.23 12.90
CA ASN A 160 -9.19 0.89 12.58
C ASN A 160 -8.09 -0.08 12.16
N PHE A 161 -8.04 -1.29 12.73
CA PHE A 161 -7.02 -2.28 12.37
C PHE A 161 -7.31 -2.88 11.00
N LEU A 162 -8.58 -3.18 10.70
CA LEU A 162 -8.97 -3.69 9.38
C LEU A 162 -8.64 -2.68 8.29
N ILE A 163 -8.92 -1.40 8.55
CA ILE A 163 -8.60 -0.29 7.64
C ILE A 163 -7.08 -0.21 7.41
N ALA A 164 -6.29 -0.18 8.47
CA ALA A 164 -4.83 -0.06 8.36
C ALA A 164 -4.20 -1.28 7.67
N LYS A 165 -4.68 -2.50 7.97
CA LYS A 165 -4.28 -3.72 7.28
C LYS A 165 -4.61 -3.66 5.78
N GLY A 166 -5.78 -3.12 5.42
CA GLY A 166 -6.15 -2.88 4.03
C GLY A 166 -5.16 -1.93 3.33
N TRP A 167 -4.76 -0.83 3.99
CA TRP A 167 -3.78 0.10 3.41
C TRP A 167 -2.40 -0.52 3.21
N LEU A 168 -1.99 -1.47 4.05
CA LEU A 168 -0.76 -2.24 3.84
C LEU A 168 -0.84 -3.08 2.56
N ARG A 169 -1.97 -3.76 2.33
CA ARG A 169 -2.20 -4.50 1.08
C ARG A 169 -2.26 -3.60 -0.15
N GLU A 170 -2.89 -2.43 -0.04
CA GLU A 170 -2.90 -1.43 -1.10
C GLU A 170 -1.48 -1.00 -1.47
N PHE A 171 -0.64 -0.73 -0.47
CA PHE A 171 0.75 -0.35 -0.70
C PHE A 171 1.55 -1.46 -1.39
N GLU A 172 1.38 -2.71 -1.00
CA GLU A 172 2.03 -3.84 -1.65
C GLU A 172 1.63 -3.94 -3.14
N ALA A 173 0.35 -3.74 -3.49
CA ALA A 173 -0.10 -3.73 -4.87
C ALA A 173 0.49 -2.55 -5.66
N GLU A 174 0.56 -1.36 -5.08
CA GLU A 174 1.17 -0.19 -5.70
C GLU A 174 2.67 -0.42 -5.98
N LEU A 175 3.38 -1.10 -5.07
CA LEU A 175 4.80 -1.43 -5.24
C LEU A 175 5.05 -2.34 -6.45
N VAL A 176 4.14 -3.28 -6.75
CA VAL A 176 4.26 -4.15 -7.92
C VAL A 176 4.29 -3.32 -9.20
N TRP A 177 3.33 -2.42 -9.36
CA TRP A 177 3.21 -1.62 -10.58
C TRP A 177 4.26 -0.52 -10.67
N ALA A 178 4.67 0.04 -9.54
CA ALA A 178 5.77 0.99 -9.48
C ALA A 178 7.11 0.38 -9.90
N HIS A 179 7.33 -0.91 -9.66
CA HIS A 179 8.48 -1.63 -10.18
C HIS A 179 8.54 -1.60 -11.72
N PHE A 180 7.41 -1.46 -12.39
CA PHE A 180 7.30 -1.28 -13.83
C PHE A 180 7.27 0.19 -14.27
N GLY A 181 7.47 1.13 -13.35
CA GLY A 181 7.50 2.58 -13.63
C GLY A 181 6.11 3.22 -13.73
N LEU A 182 5.09 2.59 -13.13
CA LEU A 182 3.74 3.16 -13.04
C LEU A 182 3.54 3.83 -11.69
N GLY A 183 3.00 5.05 -11.67
CA GLY A 183 2.67 5.78 -10.44
C GLY A 183 1.42 5.27 -9.74
N CYS A 184 1.22 5.69 -8.49
CA CYS A 184 0.04 5.35 -7.69
C CYS A 184 -1.28 5.82 -8.35
N ASP A 185 -1.23 6.82 -9.23
CA ASP A 185 -2.38 7.30 -10.03
C ASP A 185 -2.95 6.23 -10.98
N ARG A 186 -2.21 5.16 -11.23
CA ARG A 186 -2.59 4.02 -12.06
C ARG A 186 -3.23 2.88 -11.30
N VAL A 187 -3.28 2.96 -9.98
CA VAL A 187 -3.80 1.91 -9.12
C VAL A 187 -4.97 2.45 -8.30
N SER A 188 -6.10 1.77 -8.35
CA SER A 188 -7.32 2.16 -7.63
C SER A 188 -7.79 1.04 -6.73
N HIS A 189 -8.19 1.39 -5.51
CA HIS A 189 -8.66 0.46 -4.49
C HIS A 189 -10.11 0.79 -4.13
N LEU A 190 -11.05 -0.08 -4.53
CA LEU A 190 -12.48 0.16 -4.35
C LEU A 190 -12.97 -0.15 -2.94
N ARG A 191 -12.29 -1.02 -2.21
CA ARG A 191 -12.63 -1.43 -0.83
C ARG A 191 -14.09 -1.85 -0.68
N LEU A 192 -14.61 -2.58 -1.69
CA LEU A 192 -15.97 -3.08 -1.66
C LEU A 192 -16.16 -4.05 -0.49
N PRO A 193 -17.36 -4.11 0.12
CA PRO A 193 -17.62 -4.90 1.33
C PRO A 193 -17.78 -6.40 1.05
N PHE A 194 -17.28 -6.88 -0.07
CA PHE A 194 -17.21 -8.31 -0.37
C PHE A 194 -16.05 -8.92 0.41
N TYR A 195 -16.23 -10.14 0.88
CA TYR A 195 -15.25 -10.86 1.72
C TYR A 195 -14.95 -10.15 3.05
N SER A 196 -15.90 -9.38 3.58
CA SER A 196 -15.84 -8.97 4.97
C SER A 196 -16.18 -10.16 5.86
N ASP A 197 -15.54 -10.29 7.03
CA ASP A 197 -15.79 -11.37 8.00
C ASP A 197 -17.19 -11.32 8.65
N ASP A 198 -18.08 -10.50 8.13
CA ASP A 198 -19.48 -10.36 8.55
C ASP A 198 -20.44 -11.29 7.79
N ILE A 199 -19.94 -12.42 7.27
CA ILE A 199 -20.76 -13.52 6.73
C ILE A 199 -20.97 -14.57 7.82
#